data_b341d9e6a6fa18644fc00cea969e21b8
#
_entry.id   b341d9e6a6fa18644fc00cea969e21b8
#
_cell.length_a   1.000
_cell.length_b   1.000
_cell.length_c   1.000
_cell.angle_alpha   90.00
_cell.angle_beta   90.00
_cell.angle_gamma   90.00
#
_symmetry.space_group_name_H-M   'P 1'
#
loop_
_entity.id
_entity.type
_entity.pdbx_description
1 polymer ?
#
loop_
_entity_poly.entity_id
_entity_poly.type
_entity_poly.pdbx_seq_one_letter_code
_entity_poly.pdbx_strand_id
1 'polypeptide(L)'
;MGKFAIAKQLAGKKLITNDGEEIGKLVDVNVNEVTGKMETIMVEPNPDNPTSRKIQKSDGIITVKYSSVLAVSDHIIIDKKGL
;
A
#
# COMPACT_ATOMS: atom_id res chain seq x y z
N MET A 1 -8.13 -13.72 14.01
CA MET A 1 -8.07 -12.91 12.79
C MET A 1 -6.67 -12.56 12.53
N GLY A 2 -6.20 -12.75 11.43
CA GLY A 2 -4.82 -12.49 11.17
C GLY A 2 -4.61 -11.74 9.88
N LYS A 3 -3.37 -11.73 9.46
CA LYS A 3 -2.91 -11.12 8.24
C LYS A 3 -3.76 -11.52 7.03
N PHE A 4 -4.16 -12.79 6.95
CA PHE A 4 -4.89 -13.31 5.82
C PHE A 4 -6.24 -12.59 5.63
N ALA A 5 -6.99 -12.39 6.71
CA ALA A 5 -8.29 -11.73 6.64
C ALA A 5 -8.13 -10.25 6.24
N ILE A 6 -7.10 -9.58 6.78
CA ILE A 6 -6.82 -8.18 6.45
C ILE A 6 -6.42 -8.04 5.00
N ALA A 7 -5.51 -8.89 4.54
CA ALA A 7 -5.05 -8.88 3.15
C ALA A 7 -6.20 -9.12 2.19
N LYS A 8 -7.10 -10.04 2.53
CA LYS A 8 -8.25 -10.36 1.69
C LYS A 8 -9.19 -9.16 1.53
N GLN A 9 -9.38 -8.38 2.60
CA GLN A 9 -10.22 -7.18 2.53
C GLN A 9 -9.60 -6.07 1.71
N LEU A 10 -8.29 -5.92 1.77
CA LEU A 10 -7.57 -4.80 1.14
C LEU A 10 -6.99 -5.13 -0.21
N ALA A 11 -6.79 -6.41 -0.51
CA ALA A 11 -6.16 -6.84 -1.76
C ALA A 11 -6.93 -6.34 -2.97
N GLY A 12 -6.20 -5.83 -3.94
CA GLY A 12 -6.78 -5.31 -5.17
C GLY A 12 -7.25 -3.87 -5.09
N LYS A 13 -7.32 -3.28 -3.89
CA LYS A 13 -7.67 -1.86 -3.78
C LYS A 13 -6.56 -1.00 -4.37
N LYS A 14 -6.96 0.07 -5.04
CA LYS A 14 -6.01 1.02 -5.59
C LYS A 14 -5.39 1.86 -4.49
N LEU A 15 -4.11 2.14 -4.63
CA LEU A 15 -3.38 3.02 -3.73
C LEU A 15 -3.24 4.38 -4.39
N ILE A 16 -3.84 5.39 -3.77
CA ILE A 16 -3.91 6.73 -4.35
C ILE A 16 -3.29 7.71 -3.35
N THR A 17 -2.44 8.60 -3.83
CA THR A 17 -1.84 9.62 -2.98
C THR A 17 -2.85 10.69 -2.63
N ASN A 18 -2.51 11.47 -1.60
CA ASN A 18 -3.37 12.59 -1.18
C ASN A 18 -3.50 13.70 -2.23
N ASP A 19 -2.63 13.68 -3.26
CA ASP A 19 -2.76 14.60 -4.40
C ASP A 19 -3.34 13.93 -5.65
N GLY A 20 -3.90 12.71 -5.50
CA GLY A 20 -4.68 12.07 -6.53
C GLY A 20 -3.93 11.17 -7.50
N GLU A 21 -2.68 10.82 -7.24
CA GLU A 21 -1.92 9.92 -8.11
C GLU A 21 -2.18 8.46 -7.76
N GLU A 22 -2.50 7.66 -8.77
CA GLU A 22 -2.67 6.22 -8.61
C GLU A 22 -1.31 5.54 -8.67
N ILE A 23 -0.79 5.14 -7.52
CA ILE A 23 0.54 4.53 -7.40
C ILE A 23 0.53 3.06 -7.79
N GLY A 24 -0.55 2.35 -7.48
CA GLY A 24 -0.64 0.94 -7.78
C GLY A 24 -1.80 0.28 -7.07
N LYS A 25 -1.69 -1.04 -6.90
CA LYS A 25 -2.71 -1.84 -6.21
C LYS A 25 -2.09 -2.61 -5.07
N LEU A 26 -2.80 -2.68 -3.96
CA LEU A 26 -2.33 -3.45 -2.81
C LEU A 26 -2.37 -4.93 -3.12
N VAL A 27 -1.27 -5.64 -2.84
CA VAL A 27 -1.18 -7.08 -3.03
C VAL A 27 -1.02 -7.83 -1.71
N ASP A 28 -0.44 -7.20 -0.68
CA ASP A 28 -0.25 -7.87 0.61
C ASP A 28 -0.01 -6.84 1.70
N VAL A 29 -0.07 -7.29 2.95
CA VAL A 29 0.27 -6.48 4.10
C VAL A 29 1.19 -7.26 5.03
N ASN A 30 2.09 -6.56 5.71
CA ASN A 30 2.90 -7.14 6.76
C ASN A 30 2.32 -6.76 8.11
N VAL A 31 2.04 -7.75 8.92
CA VAL A 31 1.46 -7.58 10.26
C VAL A 31 2.49 -8.07 11.28
N ASN A 32 2.67 -7.30 12.33
CA ASN A 32 3.47 -7.76 13.46
C ASN A 32 2.64 -8.80 14.22
N GLU A 33 3.11 -10.04 14.22
CA GLU A 33 2.35 -11.17 14.78
C GLU A 33 2.20 -11.10 16.30
N VAL A 34 3.08 -10.36 16.96
CA VAL A 34 3.03 -10.19 18.41
C VAL A 34 2.00 -9.13 18.81
N THR A 35 2.00 -8.00 18.13
CA THR A 35 1.10 -6.88 18.46
C THR A 35 -0.18 -6.87 17.66
N GLY A 36 -0.23 -7.56 16.53
CA GLY A 36 -1.36 -7.53 15.61
C GLY A 36 -1.44 -6.27 14.76
N LYS A 37 -0.46 -5.39 14.86
CA LYS A 37 -0.48 -4.13 14.10
C LYS A 37 0.05 -4.31 12.69
N MET A 38 -0.60 -3.65 11.74
CA MET A 38 -0.09 -3.59 10.37
C MET A 38 1.11 -2.66 10.34
N GLU A 39 2.22 -3.14 9.78
CA GLU A 39 3.45 -2.37 9.72
C GLU A 39 3.71 -1.79 8.35
N THR A 40 3.55 -2.59 7.31
CA THR A 40 3.77 -2.14 5.93
C THR A 40 2.73 -2.75 5.02
N ILE A 41 2.52 -2.10 3.89
CA ILE A 41 1.71 -2.64 2.81
C ILE A 41 2.58 -2.82 1.58
N MET A 42 2.27 -3.84 0.81
CA MET A 42 3.00 -4.17 -0.42
C MET A 42 2.11 -3.85 -1.61
N VAL A 43 2.66 -3.12 -2.56
CA VAL A 43 1.92 -2.54 -3.67
C VAL A 43 2.52 -2.96 -4.99
N GLU A 44 1.69 -3.48 -5.89
CA GLU A 44 2.07 -3.70 -7.27
C GLU A 44 2.03 -2.35 -7.98
N PRO A 45 3.17 -1.87 -8.51
CA PRO A 45 3.23 -0.52 -9.09
C PRO A 45 2.38 -0.39 -10.35
N ASN A 46 1.82 0.81 -10.54
CA ASN A 46 1.14 1.18 -11.77
C ASN A 46 2.21 1.65 -12.77
N PRO A 47 2.48 0.89 -13.85
CA PRO A 47 3.55 1.24 -14.77
C PRO A 47 3.25 2.51 -15.59
N ASP A 48 1.99 2.92 -15.64
CA ASP A 48 1.60 4.11 -16.38
C ASP A 48 1.78 5.40 -15.58
N ASN A 49 2.08 5.28 -14.29
CA ASN A 49 2.25 6.46 -13.43
C ASN A 49 3.74 6.78 -13.28
N PRO A 50 4.18 8.00 -13.69
CA PRO A 50 5.59 8.38 -13.59
C PRO A 50 6.13 8.39 -12.17
N THR A 51 5.31 8.77 -11.20
CA THR A 51 5.73 8.77 -9.79
C THR A 51 6.00 7.35 -9.31
N SER A 52 5.12 6.42 -9.67
CA SER A 52 5.28 5.01 -9.34
C SER A 52 6.60 4.45 -9.89
N ARG A 53 6.96 4.85 -11.10
CA ARG A 53 8.21 4.38 -11.72
C ARG A 53 9.46 4.88 -11.01
N LYS A 54 9.36 6.02 -10.34
CA LYS A 54 10.49 6.62 -9.61
C LYS A 54 10.67 6.07 -8.20
N ILE A 55 9.66 5.41 -7.67
CA ILE A 55 9.72 4.87 -6.30
C ILE A 55 10.60 3.63 -6.29
N GLN A 56 11.43 3.50 -5.26
CA GLN A 56 12.29 2.34 -5.08
C GLN A 56 11.43 1.09 -4.86
N LYS A 57 11.80 0.01 -5.53
CA LYS A 57 11.08 -1.25 -5.47
C LYS A 57 12.00 -2.38 -5.04
N SER A 58 11.42 -3.37 -4.37
CA SER A 58 12.11 -4.62 -4.06
C SER A 58 11.36 -5.72 -4.80
N ASP A 59 12.08 -6.43 -5.69
CA ASP A 59 11.48 -7.47 -6.55
C ASP A 59 10.25 -6.96 -7.31
N GLY A 60 10.30 -5.71 -7.75
CA GLY A 60 9.20 -5.10 -8.50
C GLY A 60 8.02 -4.65 -7.65
N ILE A 61 8.13 -4.71 -6.33
CA ILE A 61 7.04 -4.35 -5.40
C ILE A 61 7.43 -3.12 -4.60
N ILE A 62 6.48 -2.20 -4.44
CA ILE A 62 6.64 -1.02 -3.60
C ILE A 62 6.20 -1.38 -2.19
N THR A 63 7.02 -1.03 -1.19
CA THR A 63 6.67 -1.21 0.22
C THR A 63 6.40 0.16 0.83
N VAL A 64 5.23 0.32 1.45
CA VAL A 64 4.82 1.58 2.08
C VAL A 64 4.51 1.33 3.54
N LYS A 65 4.99 2.20 4.42
CA LYS A 65 4.69 2.09 5.85
C LYS A 65 3.20 2.35 6.07
N TYR A 66 2.59 1.54 6.91
CA TYR A 66 1.16 1.71 7.21
C TYR A 66 0.87 3.06 7.84
N SER A 67 1.84 3.66 8.53
CA SER A 67 1.70 4.99 9.12
C SER A 67 1.44 6.09 8.07
N SER A 68 1.73 5.81 6.80
CA SER A 68 1.43 6.74 5.71
C SER A 68 0.00 6.62 5.21
N VAL A 69 -0.77 5.63 5.66
CA VAL A 69 -2.15 5.45 5.24
C VAL A 69 -3.03 6.48 5.95
N LEU A 70 -3.73 7.29 5.17
CA LEU A 70 -4.59 8.35 5.68
C LEU A 70 -6.04 7.90 5.78
N ALA A 71 -6.48 7.07 4.87
CA ALA A 71 -7.87 6.59 4.85
C ALA A 71 -7.97 5.32 4.03
N VAL A 72 -8.95 4.49 4.36
CA VAL A 72 -9.27 3.28 3.62
C VAL A 72 -10.77 3.25 3.38
N SER A 73 -11.16 3.17 2.11
CA SER A 73 -12.55 2.98 1.72
C SER A 73 -12.54 2.12 0.46
N ASP A 74 -13.14 2.56 -0.63
CA ASP A 74 -13.00 1.86 -1.91
C ASP A 74 -11.55 1.87 -2.41
N HIS A 75 -10.81 2.91 -2.03
CA HIS A 75 -9.39 3.04 -2.33
C HIS A 75 -8.62 3.26 -1.03
N ILE A 76 -7.32 3.05 -1.09
CA ILE A 76 -6.42 3.34 0.03
C ILE A 76 -5.75 4.67 -0.29
N ILE A 77 -5.93 5.65 0.60
CA ILE A 77 -5.32 6.97 0.43
C ILE A 77 -4.08 7.05 1.30
N ILE A 78 -2.97 7.42 0.69
CA ILE A 78 -1.70 7.52 1.39
C ILE A 78 -1.13 8.93 1.27
N ASP A 79 -0.29 9.28 2.24
CA ASP A 79 0.46 10.52 2.21
C ASP A 79 1.64 10.36 1.25
N LYS A 80 1.71 11.21 0.24
CA LYS A 80 2.79 11.17 -0.76
C LYS A 80 4.17 11.31 -0.11
N LYS A 81 4.25 11.98 1.02
CA LYS A 81 5.51 12.11 1.77
C LYS A 81 6.06 10.77 2.26
N GLY A 82 5.21 9.75 2.36
CA GLY A 82 5.61 8.42 2.77
C GLY A 82 6.20 7.58 1.65
N LEU A 83 6.28 8.11 0.47
CA LEU A 83 6.85 7.43 -0.70
C LEU A 83 8.33 7.86 -0.95
#